data_aa010bf214ebe0616bc74e6b36c10877
#
_entry.id   aa010bf214ebe0616bc74e6b36c10877
#
_cell.length_a   1.000
_cell.length_b   1.000
_cell.length_c   1.000
_cell.angle_alpha   90.00
_cell.angle_beta   90.00
_cell.angle_gamma   90.00
#
_symmetry.space_group_name_H-M   'P 1'
#
loop_
_entity.id
_entity.type
_entity.pdbx_description
1 polymer ?
#
loop_
_entity_poly.entity_id
_entity_poly.type
_entity_poly.pdbx_seq_one_letter_code
_entity_poly.pdbx_strand_id
1 'polypeptide(L)'
;MNQIVLENLSLSSVQELAGDKEWIQLDQVLEQILDQYKVLAQSRALTIDNQIPDKAVYMDPAILKLVLSNVISNAVKHSDAGGKIQLRLEEEGTHLAVENTSQEMVETAEMPMTASRQKKEGGLGLFVVQHLLDHEELAYQFDKTAMGLRFRMELPKDP
;
A
#
# COMPACT_ATOMS: atom_id res chain seq x y z
N MET A 1 -9.71 -2.66 16.03
CA MET A 1 -10.19 -2.13 15.93
C MET A 1 -9.90 -1.52 15.27
N ASN A 2 -9.15 -1.25 14.92
CA ASN A 2 -9.68 -1.25 14.37
C ASN A 2 -9.54 -0.41 13.26
N GLN A 3 -9.78 -0.99 12.08
CA GLN A 3 -9.77 -0.34 10.80
C GLN A 3 -10.60 0.94 10.81
N ILE A 4 -11.77 0.83 11.39
CA ILE A 4 -12.65 1.97 11.49
C ILE A 4 -12.02 3.08 12.29
N VAL A 5 -11.36 2.71 13.37
CA VAL A 5 -10.71 3.70 14.21
C VAL A 5 -9.62 4.42 13.45
N LEU A 6 -8.82 3.69 12.67
CA LEU A 6 -7.78 4.31 11.89
C LEU A 6 -8.35 5.29 10.88
N GLU A 7 -9.40 4.89 10.20
CA GLU A 7 -10.01 5.77 9.20
C GLU A 7 -10.60 7.00 9.85
N ASN A 8 -11.18 6.83 11.03
CA ASN A 8 -11.78 7.96 11.74
C ASN A 8 -10.75 8.90 12.35
N LEU A 9 -9.54 8.40 12.57
CA LEU A 9 -8.50 9.26 13.11
C LEU A 9 -8.11 10.36 12.15
N SER A 10 -8.34 10.13 10.86
CA SER A 10 -8.13 11.13 9.84
C SER A 10 -6.66 11.50 9.69
N LEU A 11 -6.40 12.34 8.71
CA LEU A 11 -5.04 12.74 8.42
C LEU A 11 -4.43 13.59 9.51
N SER A 12 -5.23 14.44 10.13
CA SER A 12 -4.66 15.29 11.18
C SER A 12 -4.21 14.46 12.38
N SER A 13 -4.97 13.41 12.71
CA SER A 13 -4.55 12.53 13.80
C SER A 13 -3.29 11.77 13.44
N VAL A 14 -3.18 11.34 12.19
CA VAL A 14 -1.96 10.67 11.75
C VAL A 14 -0.77 11.60 11.87
N GLN A 15 -0.94 12.85 11.48
CA GLN A 15 0.14 13.81 11.57
C GLN A 15 0.57 14.02 13.01
N GLU A 16 -0.36 13.96 13.94
CA GLU A 16 -0.02 14.07 15.35
C GLU A 16 0.78 12.87 15.83
N LEU A 17 0.52 11.71 15.26
CA LEU A 17 1.27 10.52 15.63
C LEU A 17 2.61 10.44 14.93
N ALA A 18 2.76 11.18 13.85
CA ALA A 18 4.00 11.15 13.09
C ALA A 18 5.13 11.69 13.95
N GLY A 19 6.28 11.09 13.82
CA GLY A 19 7.45 11.50 14.57
C GLY A 19 8.56 11.87 13.61
N ASP A 20 9.77 11.66 14.08
CA ASP A 20 10.93 11.98 13.27
C ASP A 20 11.20 10.88 12.27
N LYS A 21 11.86 11.24 11.20
CA LYS A 21 12.33 10.27 10.23
C LYS A 21 13.46 9.46 10.82
N GLU A 22 13.53 8.21 10.41
CA GLU A 22 14.64 7.35 10.83
C GLU A 22 14.85 6.28 9.76
N TRP A 23 15.97 5.60 9.84
CA TRP A 23 16.24 4.51 8.92
C TRP A 23 15.39 3.31 9.29
N ILE A 24 14.70 2.76 8.30
CA ILE A 24 13.80 1.63 8.48
C ILE A 24 14.13 0.59 7.42
N GLN A 25 14.07 -0.68 7.82
CA GLN A 25 14.20 -1.78 6.86
C GLN A 25 12.85 -2.04 6.22
N LEU A 26 12.73 -1.66 4.97
CA LEU A 26 11.49 -1.81 4.22
C LEU A 26 11.04 -3.26 4.16
N ASP A 27 11.97 -4.16 3.89
CA ASP A 27 11.65 -5.58 3.78
C ASP A 27 11.08 -6.13 5.09
N GLN A 28 11.60 -5.70 6.22
CA GLN A 28 11.10 -6.17 7.51
C GLN A 28 9.72 -5.63 7.82
N VAL A 29 9.48 -4.37 7.50
CA VAL A 29 8.15 -3.78 7.70
C VAL A 29 7.13 -4.49 6.84
N LEU A 30 7.48 -4.76 5.58
CA LEU A 30 6.56 -5.46 4.68
C LEU A 30 6.25 -6.86 5.18
N GLU A 31 7.26 -7.57 5.69
CA GLU A 31 7.02 -8.91 6.23
C GLU A 31 6.05 -8.87 7.41
N GLN A 32 6.20 -7.90 8.28
CA GLN A 32 5.30 -7.78 9.42
C GLN A 32 3.87 -7.53 8.95
N ILE A 33 3.71 -6.66 7.96
CA ILE A 33 2.39 -6.35 7.46
C ILE A 33 1.79 -7.54 6.73
N LEU A 34 2.57 -8.21 5.90
CA LEU A 34 2.08 -9.41 5.21
C LEU A 34 1.64 -10.47 6.20
N ASP A 35 2.36 -10.59 7.31
CA ASP A 35 1.99 -11.54 8.33
C ASP A 35 0.62 -11.21 8.94
N GLN A 36 0.31 -9.94 9.10
CA GLN A 36 -0.98 -9.52 9.61
C GLN A 36 -2.13 -9.91 8.69
N TYR A 37 -1.89 -9.96 7.39
CA TYR A 37 -2.93 -10.28 6.42
C TYR A 37 -2.85 -11.72 5.92
N LYS A 38 -2.01 -12.53 6.54
CA LYS A 38 -1.76 -13.89 6.08
C LYS A 38 -3.02 -14.75 6.10
N VAL A 39 -3.77 -14.67 7.19
CA VAL A 39 -4.98 -15.49 7.32
C VAL A 39 -6.01 -15.09 6.26
N LEU A 40 -6.19 -13.78 6.06
CA LEU A 40 -7.13 -13.32 5.06
C LEU A 40 -6.69 -13.73 3.66
N ALA A 41 -5.41 -13.61 3.37
CA ALA A 41 -4.90 -14.02 2.06
C ALA A 41 -5.11 -15.52 1.85
N GLN A 42 -4.88 -16.32 2.87
CA GLN A 42 -5.08 -17.76 2.76
C GLN A 42 -6.54 -18.09 2.54
N SER A 43 -7.45 -17.37 3.20
CA SER A 43 -8.87 -17.61 3.04
C SER A 43 -9.33 -17.31 1.61
N ARG A 44 -8.61 -16.49 0.90
CA ARG A 44 -8.90 -16.17 -0.50
C ARG A 44 -8.00 -16.94 -1.47
N ALA A 45 -7.20 -17.85 -0.95
CA ALA A 45 -6.29 -18.68 -1.75
C ALA A 45 -5.30 -17.84 -2.57
N LEU A 46 -4.85 -16.73 -2.00
CA LEU A 46 -3.89 -15.86 -2.70
C LEU A 46 -2.47 -16.35 -2.49
N THR A 47 -1.68 -16.21 -3.54
CA THR A 47 -0.25 -16.46 -3.47
C THR A 47 0.45 -15.11 -3.34
N ILE A 48 1.32 -14.97 -2.36
CA ILE A 48 2.07 -13.73 -2.17
C ILE A 48 3.51 -13.99 -2.55
N ASP A 49 3.98 -13.25 -3.55
CA ASP A 49 5.34 -13.35 -4.07
C ASP A 49 6.07 -12.08 -3.66
N ASN A 50 6.80 -12.17 -2.57
CA ASN A 50 7.51 -11.01 -2.01
C ASN A 50 8.97 -11.08 -2.48
N GLN A 51 9.33 -10.19 -3.39
CA GLN A 51 10.66 -10.14 -3.95
C GLN A 51 11.47 -8.95 -3.42
N ILE A 52 11.03 -8.36 -2.33
CA ILE A 52 11.70 -7.17 -1.79
C ILE A 52 13.02 -7.58 -1.14
N PRO A 53 14.13 -7.02 -1.61
CA PRO A 53 15.42 -7.33 -1.01
C PRO A 53 15.64 -6.51 0.26
N ASP A 54 16.76 -6.74 0.89
CA ASP A 54 17.21 -5.93 2.02
C ASP A 54 17.31 -4.48 1.55
N LYS A 55 16.44 -3.62 2.06
CA LYS A 55 16.37 -2.25 1.61
C LYS A 55 16.06 -1.33 2.78
N ALA A 56 16.94 -0.37 3.03
CA ALA A 56 16.72 0.63 4.08
C ALA A 56 16.17 1.90 3.43
N VAL A 57 15.21 2.53 4.09
CA VAL A 57 14.66 3.81 3.64
C VAL A 57 14.65 4.76 4.83
N TYR A 58 14.79 6.05 4.57
CA TYR A 58 14.79 7.08 5.62
C TYR A 58 13.45 7.79 5.58
N MET A 59 12.60 7.52 6.55
CA MET A 59 11.24 7.99 6.52
C MET A 59 10.64 7.89 7.92
N ASP A 60 9.53 8.56 8.15
CA ASP A 60 8.78 8.41 9.39
C ASP A 60 8.17 7.01 9.44
N PRO A 61 8.50 6.22 10.45
CA PRO A 61 7.99 4.84 10.50
C PRO A 61 6.46 4.75 10.55
N ALA A 62 5.81 5.67 11.24
CA ALA A 62 4.35 5.62 11.36
C ALA A 62 3.70 5.83 10.00
N ILE A 63 4.23 6.78 9.23
CA ILE A 63 3.69 7.06 7.91
C ILE A 63 3.93 5.88 6.98
N LEU A 64 5.15 5.35 6.99
CA LEU A 64 5.45 4.21 6.12
C LEU A 64 4.54 3.02 6.43
N LYS A 65 4.38 2.70 7.70
CA LYS A 65 3.55 1.56 8.08
C LYS A 65 2.11 1.77 7.67
N LEU A 66 1.59 2.98 7.83
CA LEU A 66 0.22 3.25 7.47
C LEU A 66 0.01 3.14 5.97
N VAL A 67 0.92 3.71 5.18
CA VAL A 67 0.85 3.61 3.72
C VAL A 67 0.87 2.15 3.30
N LEU A 68 1.86 1.40 3.76
CA LEU A 68 2.04 0.01 3.32
C LEU A 68 0.90 -0.87 3.79
N SER A 69 0.42 -0.67 5.01
CA SER A 69 -0.69 -1.46 5.51
C SER A 69 -1.93 -1.25 4.66
N ASN A 70 -2.20 -0.01 4.25
CA ASN A 70 -3.36 0.25 3.42
C ASN A 70 -3.20 -0.31 2.02
N VAL A 71 -1.99 -0.21 1.45
CA VAL A 71 -1.75 -0.76 0.13
C VAL A 71 -1.89 -2.28 0.15
N ILE A 72 -1.30 -2.94 1.12
CA ILE A 72 -1.37 -4.40 1.22
C ILE A 72 -2.80 -4.85 1.50
N SER A 73 -3.47 -4.20 2.43
CA SER A 73 -4.86 -4.52 2.74
C SER A 73 -5.73 -4.42 1.49
N ASN A 74 -5.53 -3.36 0.73
CA ASN A 74 -6.30 -3.15 -0.49
C ASN A 74 -6.02 -4.25 -1.51
N ALA A 75 -4.75 -4.62 -1.66
CA ALA A 75 -4.39 -5.67 -2.60
C ALA A 75 -5.01 -7.01 -2.20
N VAL A 76 -4.99 -7.34 -0.92
CA VAL A 76 -5.57 -8.61 -0.46
C VAL A 76 -7.08 -8.62 -0.66
N LYS A 77 -7.74 -7.53 -0.33
CA LYS A 77 -9.20 -7.48 -0.41
C LYS A 77 -9.73 -7.49 -1.83
N HIS A 78 -8.98 -6.90 -2.75
CA HIS A 78 -9.47 -6.72 -4.11
C HIS A 78 -8.84 -7.64 -5.14
N SER A 79 -7.98 -8.55 -4.71
CA SER A 79 -7.46 -9.57 -5.61
C SER A 79 -8.53 -10.59 -5.93
N ASP A 80 -8.47 -11.14 -7.12
CA ASP A 80 -9.33 -12.28 -7.47
C ASP A 80 -8.98 -13.47 -6.58
N ALA A 81 -9.99 -14.22 -6.17
CA ALA A 81 -9.74 -15.43 -5.38
C ALA A 81 -8.83 -16.34 -6.19
N GLY A 82 -7.84 -16.92 -5.52
CA GLY A 82 -6.87 -17.79 -6.19
C GLY A 82 -5.80 -17.03 -6.95
N GLY A 83 -5.81 -15.71 -6.85
CA GLY A 83 -4.86 -14.89 -7.59
C GLY A 83 -3.53 -14.73 -6.88
N LYS A 84 -2.82 -13.67 -7.25
CA LYS A 84 -1.45 -13.48 -6.83
C LYS A 84 -1.20 -12.02 -6.49
N ILE A 85 -0.37 -11.79 -5.49
CA ILE A 85 0.13 -10.46 -5.15
C ILE A 85 1.63 -10.52 -5.23
N GLN A 86 2.21 -9.58 -5.96
CA GLN A 86 3.65 -9.54 -6.18
C GLN A 86 4.20 -8.22 -5.67
N LEU A 87 5.25 -8.28 -4.88
CA LEU A 87 5.91 -7.09 -4.37
C LEU A 87 7.35 -7.09 -4.89
N ARG A 88 7.77 -5.97 -5.45
CA ARG A 88 9.12 -5.88 -5.98
C ARG A 88 9.59 -4.43 -5.98
N LEU A 89 10.88 -4.24 -6.11
CA LEU A 89 11.43 -2.91 -6.37
C LEU A 89 11.67 -2.75 -7.87
N GLU A 90 11.47 -1.55 -8.35
CA GLU A 90 11.66 -1.21 -9.76
C GLU A 90 12.61 -0.04 -9.88
N GLU A 91 13.11 0.18 -11.09
CA GLU A 91 13.98 1.30 -11.42
C GLU A 91 15.18 1.36 -10.48
N GLU A 92 15.86 0.23 -10.40
CA GLU A 92 17.10 0.12 -9.64
C GLU A 92 16.89 0.42 -8.15
N GLY A 93 15.72 0.04 -7.65
CA GLY A 93 15.46 0.16 -6.23
C GLY A 93 14.86 1.47 -5.80
N THR A 94 14.50 2.35 -6.74
CA THR A 94 13.93 3.65 -6.36
C THR A 94 12.43 3.62 -6.19
N HIS A 95 11.76 2.57 -6.65
CA HIS A 95 10.30 2.48 -6.59
C HIS A 95 9.87 1.14 -6.03
N LEU A 96 8.81 1.18 -5.23
CA LEU A 96 8.16 -0.02 -4.73
C LEU A 96 6.93 -0.27 -5.59
N ALA A 97 6.76 -1.50 -6.05
CA ALA A 97 5.59 -1.88 -6.82
C ALA A 97 4.86 -3.02 -6.12
N VAL A 98 3.55 -2.88 -6.01
CA VAL A 98 2.66 -3.93 -5.49
C VAL A 98 1.63 -4.19 -6.56
N GLU A 99 1.65 -5.40 -7.10
CA GLU A 99 0.79 -5.74 -8.22
C GLU A 99 -0.07 -6.95 -7.84
N ASN A 100 -1.34 -6.90 -8.17
CA ASN A 100 -2.23 -7.99 -7.81
C ASN A 100 -3.13 -8.36 -8.97
N THR A 101 -3.52 -9.63 -9.01
CA THR A 101 -4.44 -10.16 -10.01
C THR A 101 -5.83 -9.63 -9.72
N SER A 102 -6.42 -8.91 -10.67
CA SER A 102 -7.76 -8.40 -10.47
C SER A 102 -8.37 -8.03 -11.80
N GLN A 103 -9.58 -8.50 -12.04
CA GLN A 103 -10.33 -8.09 -13.22
C GLN A 103 -11.36 -7.06 -12.89
N GLU A 104 -11.86 -7.08 -11.67
CA GLU A 104 -12.94 -6.17 -11.33
C GLU A 104 -12.49 -4.76 -11.05
N MET A 105 -11.20 -4.52 -10.93
CA MET A 105 -10.70 -3.19 -10.59
C MET A 105 -10.30 -2.37 -11.81
N VAL A 106 -10.65 -2.86 -12.99
CA VAL A 106 -10.25 -2.20 -14.21
C VAL A 106 -10.71 -0.74 -14.25
N GLU A 107 -11.97 -0.51 -13.94
CA GLU A 107 -12.48 0.85 -13.98
C GLU A 107 -11.90 1.72 -12.89
N THR A 108 -11.71 1.13 -11.73
CA THR A 108 -11.16 1.87 -10.61
C THR A 108 -9.76 2.36 -10.91
N ALA A 109 -8.98 1.54 -11.59
CA ALA A 109 -7.59 1.89 -11.90
C ALA A 109 -7.51 3.08 -12.84
N GLU A 110 -8.53 3.27 -13.66
CA GLU A 110 -8.51 4.35 -14.65
C GLU A 110 -9.04 5.65 -14.11
N MET A 111 -9.62 5.64 -12.95
CA MET A 111 -10.30 6.81 -12.43
C MET A 111 -9.62 7.33 -11.20
N PRO A 112 -9.60 8.65 -11.04
CA PRO A 112 -9.07 9.22 -9.82
C PRO A 112 -9.86 8.72 -8.63
N MET A 113 -9.21 8.62 -7.51
CA MET A 113 -9.87 8.27 -6.27
C MET A 113 -10.78 9.41 -5.85
N THR A 114 -12.08 9.16 -5.82
CA THR A 114 -13.02 10.14 -5.37
C THR A 114 -13.55 9.74 -4.01
N ALA A 115 -14.03 10.70 -3.28
CA ALA A 115 -14.52 10.42 -1.92
C ALA A 115 -15.68 9.43 -1.94
N SER A 116 -16.62 9.59 -2.87
CA SER A 116 -17.77 8.71 -2.88
C SER A 116 -17.39 7.27 -3.25
N ARG A 117 -16.51 7.14 -4.22
CA ARG A 117 -16.05 5.82 -4.63
C ARG A 117 -15.26 5.15 -3.52
N GLN A 118 -14.42 5.91 -2.86
CA GLN A 118 -13.60 5.39 -1.78
C GLN A 118 -14.44 4.90 -0.61
N LYS A 119 -15.47 5.65 -0.27
CA LYS A 119 -16.35 5.22 0.80
C LYS A 119 -17.07 3.93 0.46
N LYS A 120 -17.53 3.84 -0.77
CA LYS A 120 -18.32 2.72 -1.20
C LYS A 120 -17.53 1.42 -1.20
N GLU A 121 -16.28 1.50 -1.59
CA GLU A 121 -15.44 0.32 -1.76
C GLU A 121 -14.50 0.07 -0.60
N GLY A 122 -14.64 0.83 0.46
CA GLY A 122 -13.66 0.75 1.51
C GLY A 122 -12.36 1.40 1.10
N GLY A 123 -12.42 2.27 0.11
CA GLY A 123 -11.24 2.88 -0.46
C GLY A 123 -10.68 4.05 0.33
N LEU A 124 -11.18 4.30 1.54
CA LEU A 124 -10.59 5.32 2.39
C LEU A 124 -9.11 5.04 2.62
N GLY A 125 -8.73 3.76 2.62
CA GLY A 125 -7.33 3.43 2.78
C GLY A 125 -6.48 4.02 1.68
N LEU A 126 -6.93 3.95 0.43
CA LEU A 126 -6.17 4.53 -0.67
C LEU A 126 -6.21 6.05 -0.65
N PHE A 127 -7.30 6.62 -0.20
CA PHE A 127 -7.39 8.06 -0.03
C PHE A 127 -6.32 8.52 0.98
N VAL A 128 -6.17 7.81 2.07
CA VAL A 128 -5.15 8.12 3.07
C VAL A 128 -3.75 7.97 2.45
N VAL A 129 -3.53 6.92 1.67
CA VAL A 129 -2.26 6.71 1.00
C VAL A 129 -1.91 7.90 0.12
N GLN A 130 -2.86 8.36 -0.68
CA GLN A 130 -2.62 9.51 -1.55
C GLN A 130 -2.24 10.75 -0.74
N HIS A 131 -2.98 11.02 0.30
CA HIS A 131 -2.71 12.20 1.11
C HIS A 131 -1.36 12.14 1.80
N LEU A 132 -1.00 10.95 2.31
CA LEU A 132 0.27 10.82 2.99
C LEU A 132 1.44 10.94 2.03
N LEU A 133 1.32 10.33 0.86
CA LEU A 133 2.41 10.41 -0.11
C LEU A 133 2.53 11.82 -0.68
N ASP A 134 1.42 12.50 -0.89
CA ASP A 134 1.47 13.90 -1.31
C ASP A 134 2.17 14.76 -0.25
N HIS A 135 1.85 14.52 0.99
CA HIS A 135 2.48 15.26 2.09
C HIS A 135 3.98 15.01 2.14
N GLU A 136 4.40 13.76 1.86
CA GLU A 136 5.81 13.41 1.86
C GLU A 136 6.48 13.77 0.53
N GLU A 137 5.72 14.27 -0.43
CA GLU A 137 6.22 14.65 -1.74
C GLU A 137 6.83 13.46 -2.48
N LEU A 138 6.18 12.32 -2.34
CA LEU A 138 6.58 11.10 -3.03
C LEU A 138 5.56 10.80 -4.12
N ALA A 139 6.06 10.56 -5.33
CA ALA A 139 5.21 10.24 -6.46
C ALA A 139 4.64 8.84 -6.31
N TYR A 140 3.44 8.64 -6.82
CA TYR A 140 2.80 7.33 -6.80
C TYR A 140 1.88 7.23 -8.01
N GLN A 141 1.49 5.99 -8.32
CA GLN A 141 0.74 5.73 -9.53
C GLN A 141 -0.06 4.44 -9.37
N PHE A 142 -1.28 4.43 -9.90
CA PHE A 142 -2.10 3.23 -9.98
C PHE A 142 -2.31 2.92 -11.45
N ASP A 143 -1.92 1.73 -11.88
CA ASP A 143 -2.01 1.32 -13.27
C ASP A 143 -2.77 0.03 -13.42
N LYS A 144 -3.41 -0.11 -14.57
CA LYS A 144 -3.91 -1.38 -15.04
C LYS A 144 -2.78 -2.10 -15.74
N THR A 145 -2.63 -3.38 -15.45
CA THR A 145 -1.61 -4.19 -16.10
C THR A 145 -2.25 -5.45 -16.65
N ALA A 146 -1.48 -6.23 -17.40
CA ALA A 146 -1.98 -7.51 -17.89
C ALA A 146 -2.41 -8.43 -16.76
N MET A 147 -1.74 -8.34 -15.61
CA MET A 147 -2.04 -9.15 -14.45
C MET A 147 -3.27 -8.63 -13.70
N GLY A 148 -3.43 -7.33 -13.63
CA GLY A 148 -4.53 -6.73 -12.89
C GLY A 148 -4.25 -5.28 -12.58
N LEU A 149 -3.92 -5.00 -11.34
CA LEU A 149 -3.65 -3.65 -10.86
C LEU A 149 -2.26 -3.56 -10.29
N ARG A 150 -1.62 -2.43 -10.49
CA ARG A 150 -0.32 -2.17 -9.92
C ARG A 150 -0.32 -0.81 -9.23
N PHE A 151 0.12 -0.81 -7.99
CA PHE A 151 0.44 0.41 -7.27
C PHE A 151 1.94 0.57 -7.28
N ARG A 152 2.42 1.76 -7.62
CA ARG A 152 3.84 2.09 -7.56
C ARG A 152 4.02 3.33 -6.75
N MET A 153 5.06 3.38 -5.94
CA MET A 153 5.40 4.60 -5.23
C MET A 153 6.90 4.79 -5.27
N GLU A 154 7.29 6.05 -5.36
CA GLU A 154 8.67 6.45 -5.23
C GLU A 154 9.09 6.25 -3.77
N LEU A 155 10.28 5.72 -3.57
CA LEU A 155 10.82 5.62 -2.21
C LEU A 155 11.57 6.89 -1.86
N PRO A 156 11.62 7.25 -0.57
CA PRO A 156 12.34 8.48 -0.18
C PRO A 156 13.79 8.40 -0.57
N LYS A 157 14.32 9.54 -0.99
CA LYS A 157 15.73 9.62 -1.29
C LYS A 157 16.51 9.71 0.00
N ASP A 158 17.77 9.30 -0.07
CA ASP A 158 18.63 9.36 1.09
C ASP A 158 18.77 10.82 1.52
N PRO A 159 18.88 11.05 2.82
CA PRO A 159 19.00 12.40 3.33
C PRO A 159 20.31 13.07 2.96
#